data_f0fd11d13f040e5d337a776b0ece91a4
#
_entry.id   f0fd11d13f040e5d337a776b0ece91a4
#
_cell.length_a   1.000
_cell.length_b   1.000
_cell.length_c   1.000
_cell.angle_alpha   90.00
_cell.angle_beta   90.00
_cell.angle_gamma   90.00
#
_symmetry.space_group_name_H-M   'P 1'
#
loop_
_entity.id
_entity.type
_entity.pdbx_description
1 polymer ?
#
loop_
_entity_poly.entity_id
_entity_poly.type
_entity_poly.pdbx_seq_one_letter_code
_entity_poly.pdbx_strand_id
1 'polypeptide(L)'
;MNWLDALRSIEDLEDAEFDAALVREFENNAGRVANRPIRFSTPTFKEYETTELEGCGKNSFPAFSITAGECGLNCDHCQKKILEPMLPATNPLMLDEKVRRLIETEGLSGFLLSGGSNRRNEINYRRFLPVVEKLKQDFPDLRIAVHSALMDEARAREMEAAGVDTVMMDVIGADETIRDVYKLNRPVEDFEATLAALCSTGMEVTPHIVIGLHYGRILGESRALDIVSRYPVNALVLV
;
A
#
# COMPACT_ATOMS: atom_id res chain seq x y z
N MET A 1 23.86 -15.69 13.36
CA MET A 1 23.97 -14.31 12.82
C MET A 1 22.70 -14.08 12.03
N ASN A 2 21.92 -13.05 12.38
CA ASN A 2 20.71 -12.78 11.62
C ASN A 2 21.14 -11.99 10.36
N TRP A 3 20.40 -12.09 9.25
CA TRP A 3 20.76 -11.47 7.98
C TRP A 3 20.82 -9.93 8.06
N LEU A 4 20.05 -9.29 8.97
CA LEU A 4 20.15 -7.87 9.25
C LEU A 4 21.47 -7.46 9.90
N ASP A 5 22.02 -8.31 10.77
CA ASP A 5 23.34 -8.07 11.36
C ASP A 5 24.45 -8.26 10.30
N ALA A 6 24.26 -9.19 9.38
CA ALA A 6 25.14 -9.37 8.22
C ALA A 6 25.08 -8.14 7.29
N LEU A 7 23.88 -7.63 6.94
CA LEU A 7 23.74 -6.42 6.13
C LEU A 7 24.33 -5.15 6.79
N ARG A 8 24.21 -5.02 8.11
CA ARG A 8 24.83 -3.90 8.86
C ARG A 8 26.34 -3.96 8.93
N SER A 9 26.93 -5.15 8.76
CA SER A 9 28.38 -5.36 8.76
C SER A 9 29.02 -5.26 7.37
N ILE A 10 28.23 -5.10 6.30
CA ILE A 10 28.72 -4.96 4.93
C ILE A 10 28.96 -3.47 4.68
N GLU A 11 30.21 -3.07 4.60
CA GLU A 11 30.62 -1.72 4.21
C GLU A 11 30.49 -1.51 2.68
N ASP A 12 30.50 -2.61 1.92
CA ASP A 12 30.33 -2.61 0.47
C ASP A 12 29.45 -3.81 0.05
N LEU A 13 28.43 -3.56 -0.79
CA LEU A 13 27.54 -4.62 -1.29
C LEU A 13 28.24 -5.66 -2.18
N GLU A 14 29.42 -5.31 -2.71
CA GLU A 14 30.27 -6.22 -3.49
C GLU A 14 30.84 -7.36 -2.63
N ASP A 15 30.92 -7.19 -1.31
CA ASP A 15 31.40 -8.20 -0.36
C ASP A 15 30.28 -9.09 0.21
N ALA A 16 29.05 -8.94 -0.25
CA ALA A 16 27.92 -9.75 0.22
C ALA A 16 28.03 -11.20 -0.28
N GLU A 17 28.37 -12.14 0.60
CA GLU A 17 28.24 -13.57 0.33
C GLU A 17 26.77 -13.98 0.39
N PHE A 18 26.18 -14.24 -0.77
CA PHE A 18 24.83 -14.80 -0.86
C PHE A 18 24.86 -16.31 -0.60
N ASP A 19 23.83 -16.83 0.07
CA ASP A 19 23.62 -18.27 0.22
C ASP A 19 23.65 -18.94 -1.16
N ALA A 20 24.57 -19.92 -1.34
CA ALA A 20 24.76 -20.61 -2.61
C ALA A 20 23.52 -21.40 -3.09
N ALA A 21 22.58 -21.74 -2.19
CA ALA A 21 21.30 -22.34 -2.54
C ALA A 21 20.35 -21.29 -3.12
N LEU A 22 20.31 -20.10 -2.52
CA LEU A 22 19.50 -18.96 -3.00
C LEU A 22 20.00 -18.49 -4.38
N VAL A 23 21.32 -18.39 -4.57
CA VAL A 23 21.91 -18.01 -5.87
C VAL A 23 21.54 -19.02 -6.95
N ARG A 24 21.65 -20.32 -6.68
CA ARG A 24 21.27 -21.39 -7.61
C ARG A 24 19.77 -21.35 -7.95
N GLU A 25 18.92 -21.11 -6.96
CA GLU A 25 17.48 -20.99 -7.19
C GLU A 25 17.18 -19.76 -8.05
N PHE A 26 17.85 -18.64 -7.82
CA PHE A 26 17.73 -17.44 -8.61
C PHE A 26 18.19 -17.67 -10.06
N GLU A 27 19.35 -18.31 -10.26
CA GLU A 27 19.86 -18.65 -11.59
C GLU A 27 18.93 -19.61 -12.35
N ASN A 28 18.36 -20.61 -11.69
CA ASN A 28 17.42 -21.56 -12.26
C ASN A 28 16.09 -20.90 -12.67
N ASN A 29 15.72 -19.82 -12.04
CA ASN A 29 14.49 -19.06 -12.30
C ASN A 29 14.71 -17.80 -13.16
N ALA A 30 15.96 -17.36 -13.35
CA ALA A 30 16.29 -16.14 -14.08
C ALA A 30 15.70 -16.10 -15.51
N GLY A 31 15.70 -17.24 -16.20
CA GLY A 31 15.10 -17.37 -17.52
C GLY A 31 13.56 -17.24 -17.55
N ARG A 32 12.87 -17.45 -16.42
CA ARG A 32 11.41 -17.34 -16.29
C ARG A 32 10.97 -15.91 -15.97
N VAL A 33 11.87 -15.10 -15.41
CA VAL A 33 11.58 -13.73 -14.91
C VAL A 33 12.16 -12.66 -15.84
N ALA A 34 12.94 -13.03 -16.85
CA ALA A 34 13.82 -12.17 -17.64
C ALA A 34 13.16 -10.96 -18.36
N ASN A 35 11.85 -10.80 -18.35
CA ASN A 35 11.16 -9.70 -19.06
C ASN A 35 10.14 -8.94 -18.21
N ARG A 36 10.13 -9.06 -16.89
CA ARG A 36 9.25 -8.25 -16.05
C ARG A 36 10.04 -7.13 -15.41
N PRO A 37 9.67 -5.86 -15.62
CA PRO A 37 10.37 -4.75 -15.00
C PRO A 37 10.18 -4.75 -13.49
N ILE A 38 11.27 -4.56 -12.73
CA ILE A 38 11.22 -4.22 -11.32
C ILE A 38 11.31 -2.70 -11.23
N ARG A 39 10.37 -2.07 -10.53
CA ARG A 39 10.40 -0.63 -10.26
C ARG A 39 10.83 -0.42 -8.82
N PHE A 40 11.87 0.37 -8.64
CA PHE A 40 12.26 0.87 -7.33
C PHE A 40 11.61 2.23 -7.12
N SER A 41 11.03 2.43 -5.94
CA SER A 41 10.36 3.69 -5.59
C SER A 41 10.76 4.11 -4.19
N THR A 42 10.86 5.41 -3.97
CA THR A 42 11.08 5.97 -2.64
C THR A 42 9.78 6.57 -2.12
N PRO A 43 9.55 6.55 -0.79
CA PRO A 43 8.36 7.17 -0.21
C PRO A 43 8.34 8.67 -0.46
N THR A 44 7.22 9.21 -0.95
CA THR A 44 7.06 10.64 -1.28
C THR A 44 7.10 11.58 -0.06
N PHE A 45 6.97 11.06 1.16
CA PHE A 45 7.08 11.84 2.39
C PHE A 45 8.52 12.04 2.88
N LYS A 46 9.51 11.45 2.20
CA LYS A 46 10.95 11.68 2.42
C LYS A 46 11.54 12.36 1.20
N GLU A 47 12.38 13.36 1.42
CA GLU A 47 13.19 13.97 0.38
C GLU A 47 14.50 13.19 0.29
N TYR A 48 14.81 12.71 -0.92
CA TYR A 48 16.09 12.09 -1.23
C TYR A 48 16.76 12.95 -2.30
N GLU A 49 17.90 13.51 -1.96
CA GLU A 49 18.76 14.21 -2.93
C GLU A 49 19.70 13.17 -3.54
N THR A 50 19.29 12.53 -4.62
CA THR A 50 20.15 11.65 -5.40
C THR A 50 20.08 12.02 -6.88
N THR A 51 21.15 11.76 -7.60
CA THR A 51 21.23 12.03 -9.05
C THR A 51 20.45 11.00 -9.88
N GLU A 52 20.10 9.86 -9.28
CA GLU A 52 19.43 8.73 -9.92
C GLU A 52 17.91 8.79 -9.82
N LEU A 53 17.38 9.57 -8.87
CA LEU A 53 15.96 9.70 -8.59
C LEU A 53 15.44 11.04 -9.07
N GLU A 54 15.10 11.14 -10.34
CA GLU A 54 14.32 12.25 -10.87
C GLU A 54 12.85 12.05 -10.46
N GLY A 55 12.41 12.80 -9.45
CA GLY A 55 11.17 12.59 -8.76
C GLY A 55 9.93 13.20 -9.40
N CYS A 56 8.81 12.55 -9.22
CA CYS A 56 7.51 13.18 -9.23
C CYS A 56 7.50 14.29 -8.17
N GLY A 57 7.11 15.50 -8.54
CA GLY A 57 6.97 16.59 -7.58
C GLY A 57 6.06 16.18 -6.43
N LYS A 58 6.37 16.63 -5.21
CA LYS A 58 5.70 16.30 -3.95
C LYS A 58 4.17 16.46 -4.00
N ASN A 59 3.68 17.27 -4.94
CA ASN A 59 2.27 17.65 -5.07
C ASN A 59 1.54 17.00 -6.26
N SER A 60 2.24 16.23 -7.11
CA SER A 60 1.60 15.63 -8.29
C SER A 60 0.66 14.46 -7.94
N PHE A 61 0.88 13.79 -6.80
CA PHE A 61 0.07 12.69 -6.31
C PHE A 61 0.04 12.65 -4.76
N PRO A 62 -0.59 13.64 -4.10
CA PRO A 62 -0.63 13.72 -2.64
C PRO A 62 -1.49 12.62 -2.02
N ALA A 63 -1.22 12.30 -0.76
CA ALA A 63 -2.06 11.44 0.05
C ALA A 63 -3.01 12.28 0.93
N PHE A 64 -4.30 11.94 0.91
CA PHE A 64 -5.32 12.51 1.78
C PHE A 64 -5.72 11.53 2.87
N SER A 65 -5.80 11.99 4.12
CA SER A 65 -6.33 11.21 5.24
C SER A 65 -7.76 11.64 5.57
N ILE A 66 -8.71 10.70 5.47
CA ILE A 66 -10.12 10.95 5.86
C ILE A 66 -10.34 10.99 7.37
N THR A 67 -9.33 10.61 8.15
CA THR A 67 -9.36 10.61 9.62
C THR A 67 -8.34 11.59 10.23
N ALA A 68 -7.67 12.40 9.39
CA ALA A 68 -6.48 13.15 9.80
C ALA A 68 -5.44 12.22 10.43
N GLY A 69 -5.01 12.45 11.68
CA GLY A 69 -4.08 11.58 12.41
C GLY A 69 -4.74 10.48 13.25
N GLU A 70 -6.08 10.35 13.22
CA GLU A 70 -6.80 9.42 14.06
C GLU A 70 -6.83 8.01 13.46
N CYS A 71 -6.53 6.99 14.31
CA CYS A 71 -6.61 5.56 13.99
C CYS A 71 -7.04 4.79 15.23
N GLY A 72 -7.97 3.86 15.08
CA GLY A 72 -8.45 2.99 16.17
C GLY A 72 -7.50 1.85 16.51
N LEU A 73 -6.55 1.53 15.62
CA LEU A 73 -5.48 0.58 15.84
C LEU A 73 -4.26 1.28 16.46
N ASN A 74 -3.44 0.50 17.16
CA ASN A 74 -2.17 0.94 17.74
C ASN A 74 -1.05 -0.02 17.29
N CYS A 75 -0.86 -0.13 15.98
CA CYS A 75 0.13 -1.02 15.40
C CYS A 75 1.54 -0.57 15.75
N ASP A 76 2.38 -1.51 16.19
CA ASP A 76 3.74 -1.19 16.64
C ASP A 76 4.63 -0.65 15.52
N HIS A 77 4.45 -1.11 14.29
CA HIS A 77 5.25 -0.67 13.14
C HIS A 77 4.93 0.75 12.67
N CYS A 78 3.69 1.19 12.81
CA CYS A 78 3.18 2.44 12.23
C CYS A 78 3.01 3.55 13.28
N GLN A 79 2.42 3.23 14.46
CA GLN A 79 2.12 4.20 15.55
C GLN A 79 1.39 5.46 15.06
N LYS A 80 0.57 5.33 14.00
CA LYS A 80 -0.15 6.42 13.30
C LYS A 80 0.75 7.42 12.55
N LYS A 81 2.08 7.30 12.63
CA LYS A 81 3.02 8.24 12.01
C LYS A 81 2.87 8.37 10.51
N ILE A 82 2.41 7.30 9.84
CA ILE A 82 2.14 7.34 8.39
C ILE A 82 1.02 8.32 8.02
N LEU A 83 0.14 8.67 8.94
CA LEU A 83 -0.96 9.60 8.70
C LEU A 83 -0.54 11.08 8.85
N GLU A 84 0.56 11.37 9.58
CA GLU A 84 1.00 12.74 9.88
C GLU A 84 1.31 13.57 8.63
N PRO A 85 2.02 13.04 7.61
CA PRO A 85 2.33 13.80 6.39
C PRO A 85 1.16 13.91 5.41
N MET A 86 0.05 13.19 5.64
CA MET A 86 -1.11 13.20 4.74
C MET A 86 -1.92 14.49 4.90
N LEU A 87 -2.45 14.99 3.79
CA LEU A 87 -3.36 16.14 3.81
C LEU A 87 -4.69 15.73 4.48
N PRO A 88 -5.13 16.43 5.54
CA PRO A 88 -6.39 16.08 6.19
C PRO A 88 -7.58 16.39 5.29
N ALA A 89 -8.51 15.44 5.16
CA ALA A 89 -9.78 15.58 4.44
C ALA A 89 -10.88 14.84 5.22
N THR A 90 -11.22 15.35 6.41
CA THR A 90 -12.09 14.65 7.37
C THR A 90 -13.58 14.66 7.02
N ASN A 91 -13.97 15.36 5.96
CA ASN A 91 -15.30 15.31 5.41
C ASN A 91 -15.27 15.45 3.88
N PRO A 92 -16.34 15.02 3.16
CA PRO A 92 -16.39 15.03 1.70
C PRO A 92 -16.18 16.41 1.08
N LEU A 93 -16.75 17.47 1.66
CA LEU A 93 -16.62 18.84 1.14
C LEU A 93 -15.16 19.31 1.17
N MET A 94 -14.46 19.03 2.27
CA MET A 94 -13.03 19.36 2.41
C MET A 94 -12.18 18.62 1.37
N LEU A 95 -12.51 17.36 1.04
CA LEU A 95 -11.83 16.61 -0.02
C LEU A 95 -12.06 17.28 -1.38
N ASP A 96 -13.31 17.56 -1.74
CA ASP A 96 -13.67 18.20 -3.02
C ASP A 96 -12.94 19.54 -3.21
N GLU A 97 -13.02 20.41 -2.21
CA GLU A 97 -12.38 21.75 -2.26
C GLU A 97 -10.86 21.67 -2.42
N LYS A 98 -10.22 20.78 -1.66
CA LYS A 98 -8.75 20.64 -1.71
C LYS A 98 -8.28 20.04 -3.02
N VAL A 99 -8.95 18.98 -3.52
CA VAL A 99 -8.60 18.36 -4.79
C VAL A 99 -8.75 19.35 -5.94
N ARG A 100 -9.89 20.06 -6.04
CA ARG A 100 -10.12 21.07 -7.09
C ARG A 100 -9.08 22.16 -7.05
N ARG A 101 -8.77 22.69 -5.86
CA ARG A 101 -7.73 23.71 -5.71
C ARG A 101 -6.37 23.20 -6.22
N LEU A 102 -5.96 21.96 -5.84
CA LEU A 102 -4.68 21.41 -6.28
C LEU A 102 -4.64 21.13 -7.79
N ILE A 103 -5.78 20.76 -8.40
CA ILE A 103 -5.88 20.64 -9.87
C ILE A 103 -5.60 22.00 -10.52
N GLU A 104 -6.24 23.06 -10.02
CA GLU A 104 -6.11 24.41 -10.58
C GLU A 104 -4.73 25.04 -10.35
N THR A 105 -4.13 24.84 -9.16
CA THR A 105 -2.90 25.54 -8.77
C THR A 105 -1.62 24.76 -9.03
N GLU A 106 -1.68 23.43 -9.07
CA GLU A 106 -0.49 22.57 -9.10
C GLU A 106 -0.55 21.50 -10.20
N GLY A 107 -1.64 21.43 -10.96
CA GLY A 107 -1.80 20.45 -12.04
C GLY A 107 -1.89 19.00 -11.52
N LEU A 108 -2.62 18.79 -10.43
CA LEU A 108 -2.78 17.48 -9.80
C LEU A 108 -3.24 16.42 -10.82
N SER A 109 -2.47 15.35 -10.98
CA SER A 109 -2.80 14.23 -11.88
C SER A 109 -3.60 13.11 -11.21
N GLY A 110 -3.56 13.05 -9.88
CA GLY A 110 -4.26 12.06 -9.09
C GLY A 110 -3.91 12.19 -7.60
N PHE A 111 -4.54 11.36 -6.79
CA PHE A 111 -4.29 11.34 -5.35
C PHE A 111 -4.54 9.97 -4.73
N LEU A 112 -3.91 9.75 -3.58
CA LEU A 112 -4.19 8.63 -2.70
C LEU A 112 -5.21 9.06 -1.63
N LEU A 113 -6.32 8.35 -1.51
CA LEU A 113 -7.24 8.46 -0.40
C LEU A 113 -6.94 7.37 0.63
N SER A 114 -6.65 7.76 1.86
CA SER A 114 -6.30 6.87 2.95
C SER A 114 -6.91 7.36 4.27
N GLY A 115 -6.57 6.71 5.36
CA GLY A 115 -7.01 7.08 6.69
C GLY A 115 -6.68 6.01 7.72
N GLY A 116 -6.93 6.32 8.98
CA GLY A 116 -6.81 5.35 10.06
C GLY A 116 -8.00 4.40 10.11
N SER A 117 -7.71 3.15 10.44
CA SER A 117 -8.71 2.10 10.62
C SER A 117 -9.46 2.21 11.95
N ASN A 118 -10.65 1.65 12.01
CA ASN A 118 -11.33 1.37 13.26
C ASN A 118 -10.68 0.14 13.97
N ARG A 119 -11.19 -0.23 15.14
CA ARG A 119 -10.67 -1.37 15.94
C ARG A 119 -10.86 -2.74 15.25
N ARG A 120 -11.60 -2.82 14.16
CA ARG A 120 -11.80 -4.04 13.37
C ARG A 120 -10.94 -4.06 12.10
N ASN A 121 -10.05 -3.10 11.96
CA ASN A 121 -9.26 -2.85 10.77
C ASN A 121 -10.14 -2.59 9.53
N GLU A 122 -11.06 -1.64 9.64
CA GLU A 122 -11.89 -1.18 8.53
C GLU A 122 -11.76 0.35 8.41
N ILE A 123 -11.70 0.86 7.20
CA ILE A 123 -11.74 2.30 6.90
C ILE A 123 -13.07 2.62 6.23
N ASN A 124 -13.80 3.61 6.73
CA ASN A 124 -15.13 3.94 6.21
C ASN A 124 -15.07 4.99 5.12
N TYR A 125 -14.90 4.56 3.88
CA TYR A 125 -14.91 5.43 2.70
C TYR A 125 -16.31 5.80 2.19
N ARG A 126 -17.37 5.11 2.63
CA ARG A 126 -18.74 5.26 2.07
C ARG A 126 -19.22 6.71 1.99
N ARG A 127 -18.87 7.54 2.97
CA ARG A 127 -19.21 8.96 2.97
C ARG A 127 -18.52 9.77 1.87
N PHE A 128 -17.37 9.29 1.39
CA PHE A 128 -16.53 9.97 0.41
C PHE A 128 -16.80 9.51 -1.02
N LEU A 129 -17.43 8.35 -1.22
CA LEU A 129 -17.66 7.79 -2.55
C LEU A 129 -18.47 8.74 -3.46
N PRO A 130 -19.52 9.46 -2.97
CA PRO A 130 -20.22 10.42 -3.84
C PRO A 130 -19.33 11.57 -4.34
N VAL A 131 -18.35 12.02 -3.55
CA VAL A 131 -17.42 13.07 -4.01
C VAL A 131 -16.34 12.49 -4.92
N VAL A 132 -15.91 11.26 -4.70
CA VAL A 132 -15.02 10.53 -5.62
C VAL A 132 -15.66 10.41 -6.99
N GLU A 133 -16.91 9.94 -7.04
CA GLU A 133 -17.69 9.83 -8.28
C GLU A 133 -17.82 11.18 -9.00
N LYS A 134 -18.16 12.24 -8.27
CA LYS A 134 -18.25 13.58 -8.83
C LYS A 134 -16.92 14.09 -9.38
N LEU A 135 -15.82 13.87 -8.65
CA LEU A 135 -14.49 14.26 -9.12
C LEU A 135 -14.09 13.50 -10.40
N LYS A 136 -14.44 12.21 -10.52
CA LYS A 136 -14.23 11.44 -11.75
C LYS A 136 -15.08 11.92 -12.92
N GLN A 137 -16.31 12.37 -12.68
CA GLN A 137 -17.18 12.95 -13.70
C GLN A 137 -16.64 14.30 -14.19
N ASP A 138 -16.19 15.16 -13.27
CA ASP A 138 -15.68 16.50 -13.60
C ASP A 138 -14.25 16.45 -14.19
N PHE A 139 -13.44 15.46 -13.79
CA PHE A 139 -12.05 15.26 -14.19
C PHE A 139 -11.79 13.79 -14.56
N PRO A 140 -12.17 13.32 -15.76
CA PRO A 140 -12.07 11.90 -16.13
C PRO A 140 -10.66 11.31 -16.09
N ASP A 141 -9.65 12.14 -16.33
CA ASP A 141 -8.24 11.74 -16.34
C ASP A 141 -7.60 11.71 -14.93
N LEU A 142 -8.33 12.21 -13.91
CA LEU A 142 -7.83 12.22 -12.53
C LEU A 142 -7.72 10.77 -12.01
N ARG A 143 -6.51 10.37 -11.64
CA ARG A 143 -6.27 9.03 -11.07
C ARG A 143 -6.55 9.04 -9.57
N ILE A 144 -7.43 8.15 -9.12
CA ILE A 144 -7.81 8.02 -7.72
C ILE A 144 -7.39 6.65 -7.20
N ALA A 145 -6.42 6.65 -6.29
CA ALA A 145 -5.98 5.46 -5.58
C ALA A 145 -6.56 5.44 -4.16
N VAL A 146 -6.84 4.26 -3.63
CA VAL A 146 -7.31 4.07 -2.26
C VAL A 146 -6.43 3.04 -1.55
N HIS A 147 -5.92 3.37 -0.37
CA HIS A 147 -5.31 2.36 0.50
C HIS A 147 -6.37 1.78 1.42
N SER A 148 -6.77 0.55 1.17
CA SER A 148 -7.84 -0.10 1.91
C SER A 148 -7.34 -0.85 3.15
N ALA A 149 -8.26 -1.07 4.07
CA ALA A 149 -8.15 -2.05 5.14
C ALA A 149 -9.11 -3.22 4.85
N LEU A 150 -9.48 -4.02 5.84
CA LEU A 150 -10.39 -5.16 5.62
C LEU A 150 -11.75 -4.69 5.09
N MET A 151 -12.23 -5.36 4.05
CA MET A 151 -13.55 -5.10 3.47
C MET A 151 -14.14 -6.33 2.79
N ASP A 152 -15.44 -6.29 2.57
CA ASP A 152 -16.20 -7.26 1.81
C ASP A 152 -16.36 -6.86 0.32
N GLU A 153 -16.87 -7.78 -0.49
CA GLU A 153 -17.08 -7.56 -1.91
C GLU A 153 -18.08 -6.41 -2.20
N ALA A 154 -19.11 -6.25 -1.38
CA ALA A 154 -20.09 -5.19 -1.57
C ALA A 154 -19.44 -3.80 -1.48
N ARG A 155 -18.55 -3.60 -0.50
CA ARG A 155 -17.78 -2.35 -0.35
C ARG A 155 -16.76 -2.17 -1.47
N ALA A 156 -16.12 -3.24 -1.94
CA ALA A 156 -15.19 -3.18 -3.07
C ALA A 156 -15.94 -2.70 -4.33
N ARG A 157 -17.13 -3.23 -4.60
CA ARG A 157 -17.96 -2.80 -5.73
C ARG A 157 -18.51 -1.38 -5.57
N GLU A 158 -18.80 -0.91 -4.35
CA GLU A 158 -19.15 0.50 -4.10
C GLU A 158 -17.99 1.44 -4.50
N MET A 159 -16.73 1.06 -4.23
CA MET A 159 -15.55 1.83 -4.63
C MET A 159 -15.36 1.83 -6.15
N GLU A 160 -15.48 0.68 -6.79
CA GLU A 160 -15.43 0.54 -8.24
C GLU A 160 -16.50 1.44 -8.91
N ALA A 161 -17.72 1.35 -8.45
CA ALA A 161 -18.84 2.15 -8.98
C ALA A 161 -18.62 3.66 -8.83
N ALA A 162 -17.93 4.09 -7.76
CA ALA A 162 -17.55 5.49 -7.57
C ALA A 162 -16.37 5.94 -8.46
N GLY A 163 -15.74 5.04 -9.20
CA GLY A 163 -14.65 5.36 -10.12
C GLY A 163 -13.25 5.36 -9.48
N VAL A 164 -13.05 4.60 -8.40
CA VAL A 164 -11.69 4.35 -7.89
C VAL A 164 -10.90 3.56 -8.94
N ASP A 165 -9.73 4.05 -9.30
CA ASP A 165 -8.88 3.43 -10.33
C ASP A 165 -8.01 2.30 -9.76
N THR A 166 -7.38 2.56 -8.63
CA THR A 166 -6.40 1.64 -8.02
C THR A 166 -6.70 1.44 -6.54
N VAL A 167 -6.65 0.21 -6.08
CA VAL A 167 -6.78 -0.10 -4.67
C VAL A 167 -5.54 -0.84 -4.16
N MET A 168 -5.05 -0.41 -3.02
CA MET A 168 -3.89 -1.00 -2.34
C MET A 168 -4.32 -1.55 -0.99
N MET A 169 -3.68 -2.63 -0.55
CA MET A 169 -3.89 -3.21 0.78
C MET A 169 -2.66 -3.96 1.25
N ASP A 170 -2.47 -4.02 2.56
CA ASP A 170 -1.46 -4.89 3.15
C ASP A 170 -1.94 -6.34 3.15
N VAL A 171 -1.09 -7.26 2.71
CA VAL A 171 -1.30 -8.71 2.83
C VAL A 171 -0.33 -9.26 3.86
N ILE A 172 -0.87 -9.83 4.93
CA ILE A 172 -0.11 -10.37 6.06
C ILE A 172 -0.32 -11.88 6.11
N GLY A 173 0.78 -12.64 6.11
CA GLY A 173 0.73 -14.10 6.02
C GLY A 173 0.90 -14.84 7.36
N ALA A 174 0.92 -14.14 8.51
CA ALA A 174 1.06 -14.77 9.82
C ALA A 174 0.08 -14.21 10.85
N ASP A 175 -0.68 -15.09 11.50
CA ASP A 175 -1.64 -14.72 12.55
C ASP A 175 -0.94 -14.09 13.76
N GLU A 176 0.28 -14.53 14.07
CA GLU A 176 1.12 -13.95 15.11
C GLU A 176 1.44 -12.48 14.81
N THR A 177 1.79 -12.17 13.56
CA THR A 177 2.08 -10.79 13.13
C THR A 177 0.84 -9.90 13.23
N ILE A 178 -0.32 -10.42 12.83
CA ILE A 178 -1.61 -9.72 12.95
C ILE A 178 -1.92 -9.42 14.41
N ARG A 179 -1.77 -10.41 15.28
CA ARG A 179 -2.03 -10.26 16.72
C ARG A 179 -1.01 -9.36 17.40
N ASP A 180 0.29 -9.60 17.15
CA ASP A 180 1.35 -9.03 17.97
C ASP A 180 1.80 -7.66 17.45
N VAL A 181 1.77 -7.39 16.14
CA VAL A 181 2.16 -6.11 15.53
C VAL A 181 0.97 -5.20 15.29
N TYR A 182 -0.13 -5.73 14.71
CA TYR A 182 -1.35 -4.93 14.44
C TYR A 182 -2.26 -4.81 15.67
N LYS A 183 -2.04 -5.62 16.71
CA LYS A 183 -2.92 -5.70 17.91
C LYS A 183 -4.36 -6.07 17.52
N LEU A 184 -4.50 -6.92 16.52
CA LEU A 184 -5.78 -7.26 15.90
C LEU A 184 -6.08 -8.75 16.08
N ASN A 185 -7.28 -9.07 16.53
CA ASN A 185 -7.76 -10.45 16.62
C ASN A 185 -8.52 -10.83 15.34
N ARG A 186 -7.76 -11.06 14.27
CA ARG A 186 -8.24 -11.47 12.95
C ARG A 186 -7.29 -12.51 12.37
N PRO A 187 -7.80 -13.53 11.66
CA PRO A 187 -6.95 -14.51 10.99
C PRO A 187 -6.44 -13.98 9.65
N VAL A 188 -5.41 -14.63 9.11
CA VAL A 188 -4.85 -14.34 7.77
C VAL A 188 -5.92 -14.44 6.68
N GLU A 189 -6.88 -15.34 6.85
CA GLU A 189 -7.99 -15.58 5.91
C GLU A 189 -8.85 -14.33 5.68
N ASP A 190 -8.97 -13.42 6.65
CA ASP A 190 -9.72 -12.17 6.48
C ASP A 190 -8.98 -11.20 5.50
N PHE A 191 -7.65 -11.23 5.51
CA PHE A 191 -6.83 -10.45 4.56
C PHE A 191 -6.91 -11.05 3.16
N GLU A 192 -6.86 -12.39 3.05
CA GLU A 192 -7.07 -13.08 1.78
C GLU A 192 -8.46 -12.85 1.22
N ALA A 193 -9.50 -12.93 2.06
CA ALA A 193 -10.88 -12.67 1.65
C ALA A 193 -11.05 -11.22 1.13
N THR A 194 -10.37 -10.25 1.75
CA THR A 194 -10.34 -8.87 1.27
C THR A 194 -9.66 -8.76 -0.08
N LEU A 195 -8.49 -9.41 -0.27
CA LEU A 195 -7.80 -9.43 -1.56
C LEU A 195 -8.68 -10.04 -2.65
N ALA A 196 -9.35 -11.15 -2.36
CA ALA A 196 -10.30 -11.79 -3.27
C ALA A 196 -11.44 -10.84 -3.65
N ALA A 197 -12.03 -10.13 -2.67
CA ALA A 197 -13.09 -9.17 -2.89
C ALA A 197 -12.64 -8.01 -3.80
N LEU A 198 -11.44 -7.48 -3.59
CA LEU A 198 -10.87 -6.43 -4.45
C LEU A 198 -10.59 -6.94 -5.86
N CYS A 199 -9.99 -8.12 -5.99
CA CYS A 199 -9.70 -8.74 -7.30
C CYS A 199 -10.96 -9.20 -8.07
N SER A 200 -12.14 -9.21 -7.44
CA SER A 200 -13.42 -9.46 -8.14
C SER A 200 -13.97 -8.24 -8.87
N THR A 201 -13.37 -7.07 -8.69
CA THR A 201 -13.72 -5.80 -9.34
C THR A 201 -12.83 -5.52 -10.55
N GLY A 202 -13.16 -4.49 -11.32
CA GLY A 202 -12.32 -3.99 -12.42
C GLY A 202 -11.24 -2.99 -12.00
N MET A 203 -11.12 -2.68 -10.70
CA MET A 203 -10.06 -1.79 -10.19
C MET A 203 -8.68 -2.44 -10.34
N GLU A 204 -7.65 -1.63 -10.52
CA GLU A 204 -6.27 -2.10 -10.41
C GLU A 204 -5.96 -2.45 -8.95
N VAL A 205 -5.54 -3.70 -8.69
CA VAL A 205 -5.23 -4.17 -7.32
C VAL A 205 -3.73 -4.27 -7.14
N THR A 206 -3.21 -3.58 -6.13
CA THR A 206 -1.78 -3.51 -5.82
C THR A 206 -1.56 -3.83 -4.34
N PRO A 207 -1.44 -5.12 -3.97
CA PRO A 207 -1.15 -5.51 -2.60
C PRO A 207 0.26 -5.11 -2.18
N HIS A 208 0.43 -4.87 -0.89
CA HIS A 208 1.70 -4.58 -0.23
C HIS A 208 2.08 -5.73 0.70
N ILE A 209 3.36 -6.10 0.71
CA ILE A 209 3.95 -6.99 1.70
C ILE A 209 5.10 -6.25 2.37
N VAL A 210 5.00 -6.05 3.68
CA VAL A 210 6.06 -5.42 4.46
C VAL A 210 7.04 -6.50 4.92
N ILE A 211 8.28 -6.40 4.47
CA ILE A 211 9.34 -7.37 4.80
C ILE A 211 9.85 -7.11 6.21
N GLY A 212 9.94 -8.17 7.02
CA GLY A 212 10.37 -8.06 8.42
C GLY A 212 9.33 -7.38 9.33
N LEU A 213 8.07 -7.34 8.94
CA LEU A 213 6.98 -6.71 9.70
C LEU A 213 6.89 -7.22 11.15
N HIS A 214 7.21 -8.49 11.39
CA HIS A 214 7.26 -9.06 12.73
C HIS A 214 8.57 -8.73 13.45
N TYR A 215 8.74 -7.45 13.83
CA TYR A 215 9.91 -6.94 14.57
C TYR A 215 11.26 -7.27 13.89
N GLY A 216 11.33 -7.12 12.56
CA GLY A 216 12.53 -7.41 11.77
C GLY A 216 12.74 -8.89 11.44
N ARG A 217 11.81 -9.78 11.81
CA ARG A 217 11.86 -11.21 11.49
C ARG A 217 11.00 -11.52 10.30
N ILE A 218 11.49 -12.41 9.43
CA ILE A 218 10.68 -12.99 8.34
C ILE A 218 9.71 -13.99 8.98
N LEU A 219 8.43 -13.61 9.02
CA LEU A 219 7.36 -14.43 9.57
C LEU A 219 6.06 -14.18 8.81
N GLY A 220 5.75 -15.05 7.85
CA GLY A 220 4.53 -14.99 7.05
C GLY A 220 4.68 -14.37 5.67
N GLU A 221 5.81 -13.75 5.30
CA GLU A 221 6.00 -13.14 3.99
C GLU A 221 5.88 -14.17 2.86
N SER A 222 6.43 -15.37 3.03
CA SER A 222 6.27 -16.47 2.07
C SER A 222 4.81 -16.85 1.87
N ARG A 223 4.03 -16.98 2.96
CA ARG A 223 2.58 -17.24 2.88
C ARG A 223 1.84 -16.08 2.24
N ALA A 224 2.23 -14.83 2.51
CA ALA A 224 1.64 -13.66 1.87
C ALA A 224 1.89 -13.67 0.36
N LEU A 225 3.11 -14.03 -0.08
CA LEU A 225 3.42 -14.22 -1.51
C LEU A 225 2.58 -15.34 -2.13
N ASP A 226 2.43 -16.48 -1.46
CA ASP A 226 1.58 -17.58 -1.92
C ASP A 226 0.11 -17.14 -2.06
N ILE A 227 -0.39 -16.35 -1.11
CA ILE A 227 -1.74 -15.76 -1.19
C ILE A 227 -1.84 -14.88 -2.43
N VAL A 228 -0.97 -13.89 -2.57
CA VAL A 228 -1.02 -12.92 -3.69
C VAL A 228 -0.92 -13.63 -5.04
N SER A 229 -0.10 -14.69 -5.14
CA SER A 229 0.10 -15.44 -6.40
C SER A 229 -1.15 -16.09 -6.96
N ARG A 230 -2.19 -16.27 -6.16
CA ARG A 230 -3.47 -16.91 -6.54
C ARG A 230 -4.47 -15.93 -7.18
N TYR A 231 -4.18 -14.63 -7.13
CA TYR A 231 -5.10 -13.58 -7.56
C TYR A 231 -4.53 -12.75 -8.72
N PRO A 232 -5.37 -12.20 -9.60
CA PRO A 232 -4.96 -11.39 -10.73
C PRO A 232 -4.62 -9.96 -10.29
N VAL A 233 -3.51 -9.80 -9.57
CA VAL A 233 -3.03 -8.48 -9.13
C VAL A 233 -2.26 -7.76 -10.25
N ASN A 234 -2.35 -6.43 -10.29
CA ASN A 234 -1.70 -5.60 -11.31
C ASN A 234 -0.23 -5.35 -11.00
N ALA A 235 0.08 -5.21 -9.71
CA ALA A 235 1.45 -5.08 -9.22
C ALA A 235 1.52 -5.60 -7.78
N LEU A 236 2.71 -5.94 -7.31
CA LEU A 236 3.02 -6.22 -5.91
C LEU A 236 4.07 -5.24 -5.43
N VAL A 237 3.83 -4.62 -4.29
CA VAL A 237 4.79 -3.73 -3.65
C VAL A 237 5.42 -4.44 -2.45
N LEU A 238 6.73 -4.53 -2.44
CA LEU A 238 7.51 -4.97 -1.29
C LEU A 238 8.05 -3.73 -0.56
N VAL A 239 7.77 -3.62 0.72
CA VAL A 239 8.13 -2.48 1.57
C VAL A 239 9.16 -2.90 2.59
#